data_de86bb2b2350c39af3a3b9e4412d0878
#
_entry.id   de86bb2b2350c39af3a3b9e4412d0878
#
_cell.length_a   1.000
_cell.length_b   1.000
_cell.length_c   1.000
_cell.angle_alpha   90.00
_cell.angle_beta   90.00
_cell.angle_gamma   90.00
#
_symmetry.space_group_name_H-M   'P 1'
#
loop_
_entity.id
_entity.type
_entity.pdbx_description
1 polymer ?
#
loop_
_entity_poly.entity_id
_entity_poly.type
_entity_poly.pdbx_seq_one_letter_code
_entity_poly.pdbx_strand_id
1 'polypeptide(L)'
;VKTGFLLDVNVLIAMAWPAHSAHEKVQEWLSRHAREGWATCPLTQTAFVRIISNPAFSPNALAPGDAATLLQANVGHPSHRFWADELSFNQVLEVLAPRLAGHQQVTDCYLLGLAIHKKGKLATMDRAIPSLLPEKSRERDFVELV
;
A
#
# COMPACT_ATOMS: atom_id res chain seq x y z
N VAL A 1 -16.96 -11.79 6.19
CA VAL A 1 -16.66 -10.77 5.19
C VAL A 1 -15.17 -10.62 5.06
N LYS A 2 -14.67 -10.82 3.86
CA LYS A 2 -13.25 -10.66 3.59
C LYS A 2 -12.91 -9.18 3.52
N THR A 3 -11.98 -8.76 4.34
CA THR A 3 -11.61 -7.35 4.43
C THR A 3 -10.49 -6.97 3.44
N GLY A 4 -9.52 -7.86 3.22
CA GLY A 4 -8.42 -7.58 2.31
C GLY A 4 -7.38 -6.61 2.86
N PHE A 5 -6.27 -6.49 2.12
CA PHE A 5 -5.15 -5.64 2.50
C PHE A 5 -4.83 -4.67 1.37
N LEU A 6 -4.92 -3.37 1.65
CA LEU A 6 -4.38 -2.37 0.74
C LEU A 6 -2.86 -2.40 0.85
N LEU A 7 -2.18 -2.67 -0.24
CA LEU A 7 -0.72 -2.70 -0.22
C LEU A 7 -0.18 -1.28 -0.36
N ASP A 8 0.59 -0.85 0.64
CA ASP A 8 1.41 0.34 0.52
C ASP A 8 2.40 0.13 -0.64
N VAL A 9 2.85 1.22 -1.27
CA VAL A 9 3.67 1.10 -2.47
C VAL A 9 4.96 0.32 -2.21
N ASN A 10 5.56 0.41 -1.03
CA ASN A 10 6.76 -0.35 -0.71
C ASN A 10 6.51 -1.87 -0.72
N VAL A 11 5.33 -2.30 -0.26
CA VAL A 11 4.94 -3.72 -0.29
C VAL A 11 4.64 -4.14 -1.73
N LEU A 12 3.94 -3.29 -2.49
CA LEU A 12 3.62 -3.58 -3.88
C LEU A 12 4.90 -3.75 -4.73
N ILE A 13 5.87 -2.88 -4.54
CA ILE A 13 7.16 -2.97 -5.23
C ILE A 13 7.89 -4.26 -4.84
N ALA A 14 8.00 -4.56 -3.55
CA ALA A 14 8.66 -5.77 -3.08
C ALA A 14 8.00 -7.03 -3.61
N MET A 15 6.67 -7.02 -3.73
CA MET A 15 5.92 -8.13 -4.32
C MET A 15 6.30 -8.35 -5.79
N ALA A 16 6.37 -7.28 -6.56
CA ALA A 16 6.53 -7.34 -8.01
C ALA A 16 7.99 -7.33 -8.49
N TRP A 17 8.95 -7.02 -7.62
CA TRP A 17 10.36 -6.86 -7.96
C TRP A 17 11.20 -7.96 -7.31
N PRO A 18 11.54 -9.04 -8.05
CA PRO A 18 12.23 -10.19 -7.44
C PRO A 18 13.58 -9.86 -6.81
N ALA A 19 14.27 -8.83 -7.30
CA ALA A 19 15.56 -8.42 -6.75
C ALA A 19 15.44 -7.57 -5.47
N HIS A 20 14.23 -7.19 -5.08
CA HIS A 20 14.02 -6.41 -3.86
C HIS A 20 14.40 -7.24 -2.63
N SER A 21 15.09 -6.60 -1.66
CA SER A 21 15.55 -7.29 -0.46
C SER A 21 14.42 -7.91 0.37
N ALA A 22 13.23 -7.35 0.31
CA ALA A 22 12.06 -7.84 1.03
C ALA A 22 11.15 -8.73 0.19
N HIS A 23 11.54 -9.09 -1.04
CA HIS A 23 10.68 -9.85 -1.95
C HIS A 23 10.20 -11.17 -1.33
N GLU A 24 11.11 -11.96 -0.80
CA GLU A 24 10.76 -13.26 -0.20
C GLU A 24 9.84 -13.10 1.01
N LYS A 25 10.14 -12.13 1.85
CA LYS A 25 9.33 -11.83 3.03
C LYS A 25 7.90 -11.46 2.65
N VAL A 26 7.74 -10.63 1.63
CA VAL A 26 6.42 -10.22 1.14
C VAL A 26 5.68 -11.39 0.50
N GLN A 27 6.37 -12.21 -0.29
CA GLN A 27 5.76 -13.40 -0.91
C GLN A 27 5.26 -14.38 0.15
N GLU A 28 6.03 -14.60 1.20
CA GLU A 28 5.62 -15.45 2.32
C GLU A 28 4.39 -14.88 3.03
N TRP A 29 4.39 -13.58 3.30
CA TRP A 29 3.25 -12.90 3.91
C TRP A 29 2.00 -13.02 3.05
N LEU A 30 2.11 -12.79 1.73
CA LEU A 30 1.00 -12.93 0.80
C LEU A 30 0.43 -14.35 0.79
N SER A 31 1.29 -15.37 0.85
CA SER A 31 0.82 -16.75 0.88
C SER A 31 0.00 -17.07 2.13
N ARG A 32 0.36 -16.48 3.26
CA ARG A 32 -0.40 -16.66 4.50
C ARG A 32 -1.74 -15.93 4.48
N HIS A 33 -1.88 -14.89 3.65
CA HIS A 33 -3.08 -14.05 3.59
C HIS A 33 -3.83 -14.17 2.26
N ALA A 34 -3.62 -15.26 1.52
CA ALA A 34 -4.19 -15.43 0.19
C ALA A 34 -5.72 -15.36 0.17
N ARG A 35 -6.38 -15.77 1.25
CA ARG A 35 -7.85 -15.77 1.32
C ARG A 35 -8.44 -14.39 1.44
N GLU A 36 -7.76 -13.49 2.16
CA GLU A 36 -8.22 -12.12 2.35
C GLU A 36 -8.09 -11.31 1.06
N GLY A 37 -7.10 -11.64 0.24
CA GLY A 37 -6.78 -10.90 -0.96
C GLY A 37 -6.03 -9.60 -0.66
N TRP A 38 -5.64 -8.92 -1.72
CA TRP A 38 -4.90 -7.67 -1.62
C TRP A 38 -5.45 -6.66 -2.61
N ALA A 39 -5.27 -5.41 -2.32
CA ALA A 39 -5.85 -4.32 -3.09
C ALA A 39 -4.80 -3.29 -3.47
N THR A 40 -5.09 -2.59 -4.56
CA THR A 40 -4.40 -1.35 -4.95
C THR A 40 -5.43 -0.26 -5.17
N CYS A 41 -4.97 0.98 -5.13
CA CYS A 41 -5.77 2.15 -5.45
C CYS A 41 -5.01 3.03 -6.44
N PRO A 42 -5.63 4.07 -7.02
CA PRO A 42 -4.93 4.94 -7.98
C PRO A 42 -3.61 5.50 -7.45
N LEU A 43 -3.54 5.88 -6.17
CA LEU A 43 -2.31 6.41 -5.58
C LEU A 43 -1.18 5.39 -5.56
N THR A 44 -1.46 4.15 -5.14
CA THR A 44 -0.42 3.12 -5.07
C THR A 44 -0.02 2.63 -6.45
N GLN A 45 -0.95 2.56 -7.40
CA GLN A 45 -0.67 2.19 -8.77
C GLN A 45 0.24 3.21 -9.46
N THR A 46 -0.11 4.50 -9.36
CA THR A 46 0.69 5.55 -9.97
C THR A 46 2.06 5.70 -9.30
N ALA A 47 2.11 5.57 -7.99
CA ALA A 47 3.38 5.59 -7.27
C ALA A 47 4.27 4.42 -7.66
N PHE A 48 3.73 3.23 -7.85
CA PHE A 48 4.47 2.06 -8.31
C PHE A 48 5.18 2.34 -9.64
N VAL A 49 4.42 2.80 -10.63
CA VAL A 49 4.97 3.09 -11.96
C VAL A 49 6.03 4.20 -11.88
N ARG A 50 5.74 5.26 -11.14
CA ARG A 50 6.65 6.40 -10.99
C ARG A 50 7.97 6.02 -10.32
N ILE A 51 7.90 5.20 -9.27
CA ILE A 51 9.10 4.84 -8.50
C ILE A 51 9.98 3.86 -9.27
N ILE A 52 9.42 2.77 -9.81
CA ILE A 52 10.25 1.76 -10.48
C ILE A 52 10.75 2.22 -11.84
N SER A 53 10.21 3.30 -12.39
CA SER A 53 10.72 3.91 -13.61
C SER A 53 11.69 5.06 -13.34
N ASN A 54 11.91 5.41 -12.08
CA ASN A 54 12.88 6.44 -11.72
C ASN A 54 14.30 5.84 -11.68
N PRO A 55 15.26 6.38 -12.44
CA PRO A 55 16.64 5.87 -12.42
C PRO A 55 17.27 5.86 -11.03
N ALA A 56 16.82 6.71 -10.12
CA ALA A 56 17.30 6.74 -8.73
C ALA A 56 16.86 5.51 -7.92
N PHE A 57 15.83 4.79 -8.37
CA PHE A 57 15.37 3.59 -7.69
C PHE A 57 16.36 2.43 -7.84
N SER A 58 16.87 2.24 -9.05
CA SER A 58 17.77 1.11 -9.35
C SER A 58 18.52 1.39 -10.66
N PRO A 59 19.76 0.87 -10.80
CA PRO A 59 20.43 0.87 -12.11
C PRO A 59 19.62 0.15 -13.19
N ASN A 60 18.71 -0.73 -12.78
CA ASN A 60 17.84 -1.51 -13.66
C ASN A 60 16.42 -0.95 -13.72
N ALA A 61 16.24 0.34 -13.42
CA ALA A 61 14.92 0.98 -13.49
C ALA A 61 14.33 0.81 -14.88
N LEU A 62 13.01 0.52 -14.91
CA LEU A 62 12.29 0.28 -16.16
C LEU A 62 11.90 1.60 -16.83
N ALA A 63 11.71 1.56 -18.15
CA ALA A 63 10.99 2.63 -18.81
C ALA A 63 9.53 2.70 -18.27
N PRO A 64 8.90 3.89 -18.24
CA PRO A 64 7.55 4.00 -17.69
C PRO A 64 6.52 3.06 -18.31
N GLY A 65 6.61 2.82 -19.63
CA GLY A 65 5.72 1.88 -20.30
C GLY A 65 5.90 0.44 -19.83
N ASP A 66 7.15 0.04 -19.61
CA ASP A 66 7.45 -1.31 -19.11
C ASP A 66 7.03 -1.46 -17.64
N ALA A 67 7.20 -0.39 -16.86
CA ALA A 67 6.71 -0.35 -15.48
C ALA A 67 5.18 -0.51 -15.41
N ALA A 68 4.47 0.16 -16.30
CA ALA A 68 3.02 0.03 -16.41
C ALA A 68 2.61 -1.39 -16.81
N THR A 69 3.33 -2.02 -17.73
CA THR A 69 3.09 -3.41 -18.13
C THR A 69 3.30 -4.37 -16.95
N LEU A 70 4.34 -4.15 -16.15
CA LEU A 70 4.59 -4.96 -14.96
C LEU A 70 3.44 -4.80 -13.94
N LEU A 71 2.97 -3.57 -13.74
CA LEU A 71 1.80 -3.33 -12.88
C LEU A 71 0.59 -4.10 -13.37
N GLN A 72 0.28 -4.00 -14.66
CA GLN A 72 -0.87 -4.68 -15.27
C GLN A 72 -0.82 -6.19 -15.05
N ALA A 73 0.36 -6.78 -15.21
CA ALA A 73 0.54 -8.21 -15.00
C ALA A 73 0.24 -8.61 -13.55
N ASN A 74 0.64 -7.78 -12.59
CA ASN A 74 0.41 -8.07 -11.18
C ASN A 74 -1.04 -7.87 -10.76
N VAL A 75 -1.69 -6.79 -11.19
CA VAL A 75 -3.09 -6.54 -10.83
C VAL A 75 -4.07 -7.47 -11.54
N GLY A 76 -3.61 -8.22 -12.53
CA GLY A 76 -4.40 -9.29 -13.15
C GLY A 76 -4.57 -10.53 -12.26
N HIS A 77 -3.91 -10.60 -11.11
CA HIS A 77 -3.99 -11.74 -10.21
C HIS A 77 -5.41 -11.89 -9.63
N PRO A 78 -5.92 -13.14 -9.51
CA PRO A 78 -7.29 -13.37 -9.01
C PRO A 78 -7.55 -12.83 -7.60
N SER A 79 -6.53 -12.71 -6.77
CA SER A 79 -6.66 -12.18 -5.41
C SER A 79 -6.61 -10.65 -5.34
N HIS A 80 -6.35 -9.99 -6.45
CA HIS A 80 -6.29 -8.53 -6.50
C HIS A 80 -7.68 -7.91 -6.55
N ARG A 81 -7.84 -6.79 -5.85
CA ARG A 81 -9.02 -5.93 -5.92
C ARG A 81 -8.59 -4.49 -6.13
N PHE A 82 -9.32 -3.80 -6.97
CA PHE A 82 -9.12 -2.37 -7.14
C PHE A 82 -10.02 -1.60 -6.17
N TRP A 83 -9.44 -0.72 -5.37
CA TRP A 83 -10.16 0.19 -4.49
C TRP A 83 -10.06 1.60 -5.04
N ALA A 84 -11.19 2.16 -5.49
CA ALA A 84 -11.22 3.55 -5.91
C ALA A 84 -10.91 4.46 -4.72
N ASP A 85 -10.26 5.60 -4.98
CA ASP A 85 -10.07 6.63 -3.94
C ASP A 85 -11.36 7.45 -3.82
N GLU A 86 -12.34 6.83 -3.18
CA GLU A 86 -13.70 7.34 -3.03
C GLU A 86 -13.89 8.26 -1.82
N LEU A 87 -12.79 8.59 -1.13
CA LEU A 87 -12.78 9.54 -0.03
C LEU A 87 -12.02 10.80 -0.43
N SER A 88 -12.54 11.97 -0.03
CA SER A 88 -11.72 13.16 -0.02
C SER A 88 -10.75 13.12 1.15
N PHE A 89 -9.70 13.95 1.11
CA PHE A 89 -8.76 14.03 2.22
C PHE A 89 -9.45 14.52 3.50
N ASN A 90 -10.40 15.45 3.37
CA ASN A 90 -11.19 15.93 4.52
C ASN A 90 -11.99 14.80 5.16
N GLN A 91 -12.57 13.89 4.36
CA GLN A 91 -13.27 12.72 4.89
C GLN A 91 -12.33 11.78 5.64
N VAL A 92 -11.10 11.64 5.18
CA VAL A 92 -10.08 10.86 5.90
C VAL A 92 -9.80 11.48 7.27
N LEU A 93 -9.69 12.80 7.34
CA LEU A 93 -9.46 13.47 8.62
C LEU A 93 -10.63 13.31 9.60
N GLU A 94 -11.84 13.11 9.10
CA GLU A 94 -13.02 12.80 9.92
C GLU A 94 -12.99 11.35 10.43
N VAL A 95 -12.46 10.42 9.64
CA VAL A 95 -12.39 9.00 9.99
C VAL A 95 -11.33 8.76 11.05
N LEU A 96 -10.19 9.43 10.94
CA LEU A 96 -9.10 9.31 11.89
C LEU A 96 -8.50 10.68 12.18
N ALA A 97 -8.11 10.92 13.42
CA ALA A 97 -7.48 12.17 13.84
C ALA A 97 -5.95 11.97 13.83
N PRO A 98 -5.29 12.08 12.67
CA PRO A 98 -3.89 11.72 12.54
C PRO A 98 -2.96 12.75 13.16
N ARG A 99 -1.81 12.30 13.62
CA ARG A 99 -0.72 13.14 14.09
C ARG A 99 0.25 13.40 12.94
N LEU A 100 -0.12 14.30 12.04
CA LEU A 100 0.71 14.63 10.91
C LEU A 100 1.87 15.55 11.36
N ALA A 101 3.08 15.02 11.29
CA ALA A 101 4.29 15.77 11.65
C ALA A 101 5.08 16.26 10.43
N GLY A 102 4.88 15.67 9.26
CA GLY A 102 5.61 16.04 8.05
C GLY A 102 4.88 15.67 6.78
N HIS A 103 5.32 16.27 5.67
CA HIS A 103 4.68 16.08 4.35
C HIS A 103 4.73 14.62 3.87
N GLN A 104 5.71 13.85 4.30
CA GLN A 104 5.86 12.45 3.89
C GLN A 104 4.76 11.53 4.45
N GLN A 105 4.03 12.00 5.46
CA GLN A 105 2.96 11.23 6.08
C GLN A 105 1.59 11.45 5.45
N VAL A 106 1.46 12.40 4.53
CA VAL A 106 0.15 12.78 3.97
C VAL A 106 -0.46 11.64 3.17
N THR A 107 0.30 11.02 2.27
CA THR A 107 -0.18 9.89 1.47
C THR A 107 -0.49 8.69 2.36
N ASP A 108 0.37 8.38 3.33
CA ASP A 108 0.17 7.27 4.26
C ASP A 108 -1.13 7.45 5.06
N CYS A 109 -1.40 8.68 5.49
CA CYS A 109 -2.65 9.03 6.17
C CYS A 109 -3.85 8.71 5.29
N TYR A 110 -3.81 9.11 4.01
CA TYR A 110 -4.90 8.84 3.09
C TYR A 110 -5.12 7.34 2.91
N LEU A 111 -4.04 6.59 2.69
CA LEU A 111 -4.12 5.15 2.48
C LEU A 111 -4.70 4.42 3.69
N LEU A 112 -4.30 4.83 4.88
CA LEU A 112 -4.85 4.26 6.12
C LEU A 112 -6.35 4.58 6.24
N GLY A 113 -6.74 5.81 5.96
CA GLY A 113 -8.16 6.20 5.96
C GLY A 113 -8.98 5.41 4.95
N LEU A 114 -8.46 5.20 3.75
CA LEU A 114 -9.12 4.39 2.74
C LEU A 114 -9.27 2.93 3.19
N ALA A 115 -8.22 2.37 3.77
CA ALA A 115 -8.27 0.99 4.27
C ALA A 115 -9.34 0.82 5.36
N ILE A 116 -9.42 1.77 6.29
CA ILE A 116 -10.45 1.77 7.33
C ILE A 116 -11.85 1.88 6.72
N HIS A 117 -12.02 2.78 5.76
CA HIS A 117 -13.28 2.96 5.05
C HIS A 117 -13.75 1.67 4.37
N LYS A 118 -12.82 0.93 3.78
CA LYS A 118 -13.10 -0.35 3.12
C LYS A 118 -13.19 -1.53 4.10
N LYS A 119 -13.03 -1.27 5.39
CA LYS A 119 -13.03 -2.31 6.44
C LYS A 119 -11.92 -3.35 6.22
N GLY A 120 -10.85 -2.94 5.57
CA GLY A 120 -9.64 -3.72 5.38
C GLY A 120 -8.51 -3.20 6.24
N LYS A 121 -7.28 -3.56 5.87
CA LYS A 121 -6.08 -3.10 6.56
C LYS A 121 -5.09 -2.52 5.56
N LEU A 122 -4.25 -1.61 6.01
CA LEU A 122 -3.11 -1.14 5.24
C LEU A 122 -1.91 -2.03 5.55
N ALA A 123 -1.41 -2.74 4.54
CA ALA A 123 -0.20 -3.54 4.66
C ALA A 123 1.01 -2.69 4.26
N THR A 124 1.96 -2.55 5.17
CA THR A 124 3.12 -1.70 4.97
C THR A 124 4.35 -2.28 5.65
N MET A 125 5.52 -1.90 5.15
CA MET A 125 6.80 -2.17 5.83
C MET A 125 7.30 -0.95 6.60
N ASP A 126 6.58 0.17 6.53
CA ASP A 126 6.97 1.41 7.22
C ASP A 126 6.48 1.39 8.67
N ARG A 127 7.40 1.21 9.59
CA ARG A 127 7.11 1.14 11.02
C ARG A 127 6.67 2.48 11.61
N ALA A 128 6.83 3.57 10.87
CA ALA A 128 6.40 4.90 11.33
C ALA A 128 4.90 5.12 11.11
N ILE A 129 4.22 4.35 10.26
CA ILE A 129 2.80 4.55 9.97
C ILE A 129 1.92 4.43 11.22
N PRO A 130 2.10 3.44 12.11
CA PRO A 130 1.29 3.40 13.33
C PRO A 130 1.40 4.66 14.20
N SER A 131 2.52 5.38 14.11
CA SER A 131 2.71 6.62 14.89
C SER A 131 1.86 7.79 14.41
N LEU A 132 1.18 7.67 13.27
CA LEU A 132 0.17 8.64 12.83
C LEU A 132 -1.02 8.69 13.79
N LEU A 133 -1.18 7.66 14.60
CA LEU A 133 -2.33 7.49 15.48
C LEU A 133 -1.91 7.49 16.94
N PRO A 134 -2.80 7.88 17.87
CA PRO A 134 -2.53 7.76 19.29
C PRO A 134 -2.18 6.32 19.67
N GLU A 135 -1.32 6.19 20.68
CA GLU A 135 -0.74 4.91 21.09
C GLU A 135 -1.78 3.83 21.43
N LYS A 136 -2.90 4.24 22.01
CA LYS A 136 -3.99 3.33 22.39
C LYS A 136 -5.17 3.35 21.41
N SER A 137 -4.98 3.89 20.24
CA SER A 137 -6.03 4.00 19.23
C SER A 137 -6.39 2.63 18.66
N ARG A 138 -7.69 2.36 18.50
CA ARG A 138 -8.18 1.15 17.81
C ARG A 138 -7.79 1.14 16.34
N GLU A 139 -7.64 2.30 15.74
CA GLU A 139 -7.29 2.44 14.33
C GLU A 139 -5.90 1.86 14.02
N ARG A 140 -5.04 1.70 15.03
CA ARG A 140 -3.75 1.00 14.85
C ARG A 140 -3.91 -0.45 14.43
N ASP A 141 -5.04 -1.08 14.77
CA ASP A 141 -5.32 -2.45 14.35
C ASP A 141 -5.53 -2.58 12.84
N PHE A 142 -5.76 -1.45 12.15
CA PHE A 142 -5.89 -1.43 10.70
C PHE A 142 -4.55 -1.30 9.98
N VAL A 143 -3.44 -1.29 10.70
CA VAL A 143 -2.10 -1.32 10.12
C VAL A 143 -1.51 -2.70 10.30
N GLU A 144 -1.19 -3.34 9.18
CA GLU A 144 -0.49 -4.63 9.15
C GLU A 144 0.97 -4.38 8.77
N LEU A 145 1.89 -4.64 9.69
CA LEU A 145 3.32 -4.57 9.39
C LEU A 145 3.77 -5.89 8.79
N VAL A 146 4.26 -5.78 7.58
CA VAL A 146 4.75 -6.95 6.82
C VAL A 146 6.19 -7.27 7.19
#